data_7f110f5bda296b78f52848f0e826c3b9
#
_entry.id   7f110f5bda296b78f52848f0e826c3b9
#
_cell.length_a   1.000
_cell.length_b   1.000
_cell.length_c   1.000
_cell.angle_alpha   90.00
_cell.angle_beta   90.00
_cell.angle_gamma   90.00
#
_symmetry.space_group_name_H-M   'P 1'
#
loop_
_entity.id
_entity.type
_entity.pdbx_description
1 polymer ?
#
loop_
_entity_poly.entity_id
_entity_poly.type
_entity_poly.pdbx_seq_one_letter_code
_entity_poly.pdbx_strand_id
1 'polypeptide(L)'
;MDIEIIRDYVLQKPMVTEGFPFGEDTLVFKVKDKIFLLAGLDSSPLQFNVKCDPDRAIELREEYPDHVLPGYHMNKKHWNTIITGGKLTRKLIFEMIDDSYRLVARIK
;
A
#
# COMPACT_ATOMS: atom_id res chain seq x y z
N MET A 1 7.08 9.34 7.62
CA MET A 1 7.07 8.01 6.93
C MET A 1 7.79 8.15 5.60
N ASP A 2 8.75 7.29 5.34
CA ASP A 2 9.46 7.29 4.07
C ASP A 2 9.55 5.87 3.51
N ILE A 3 10.05 5.75 2.28
CA ILE A 3 10.08 4.46 1.59
C ILE A 3 11.02 3.46 2.28
N GLU A 4 12.08 3.90 2.92
CA GLU A 4 13.00 3.01 3.62
C GLU A 4 12.31 2.30 4.79
N ILE A 5 11.48 3.01 5.54
CA ILE A 5 10.71 2.44 6.66
C ILE A 5 9.74 1.40 6.14
N ILE A 6 9.01 1.71 5.06
CA ILE A 6 8.07 0.76 4.45
C ILE A 6 8.82 -0.45 3.89
N ARG A 7 9.91 -0.22 3.17
CA ARG A 7 10.71 -1.29 2.58
C ARG A 7 11.23 -2.26 3.65
N ASP A 8 11.81 -1.72 4.73
CA ASP A 8 12.32 -2.54 5.83
C ASP A 8 11.21 -3.39 6.45
N TYR A 9 10.03 -2.79 6.61
CA TYR A 9 8.89 -3.51 7.20
C TYR A 9 8.40 -4.65 6.30
N VAL A 10 8.17 -4.38 5.01
CA VAL A 10 7.58 -5.39 4.12
C VAL A 10 8.56 -6.51 3.76
N LEU A 11 9.86 -6.21 3.68
CA LEU A 11 10.86 -7.23 3.34
C LEU A 11 11.08 -8.25 4.46
N GLN A 12 10.61 -7.99 5.67
CA GLN A 12 10.62 -8.95 6.75
C GLN A 12 9.52 -10.01 6.63
N LYS A 13 8.52 -9.77 5.78
CA LYS A 13 7.43 -10.70 5.57
C LYS A 13 7.84 -11.85 4.66
N PRO A 14 7.31 -13.07 4.90
CA PRO A 14 7.66 -14.23 4.08
C PRO A 14 7.32 -14.06 2.60
N MET A 15 8.20 -14.51 1.74
CA MET A 15 7.97 -14.62 0.28
C MET A 15 7.78 -13.28 -0.43
N VAL A 16 8.26 -12.19 0.16
CA VAL A 16 8.17 -10.86 -0.47
C VAL A 16 9.37 -10.63 -1.38
N THR A 17 9.11 -10.13 -2.58
CA THR A 17 10.12 -9.68 -3.52
C THR A 17 9.84 -8.23 -3.92
N GLU A 18 10.87 -7.53 -4.37
CA GLU A 18 10.74 -6.14 -4.81
C GLU A 18 11.30 -5.97 -6.21
N GLY A 19 10.86 -4.93 -6.91
CA GLY A 19 11.34 -4.64 -8.26
C GLY A 19 10.70 -3.40 -8.87
N PHE A 20 11.04 -3.16 -10.13
CA PHE A 20 10.58 -1.99 -10.87
C PHE A 20 9.97 -2.39 -12.21
N PRO A 21 8.90 -3.21 -12.23
CA PRO A 21 8.35 -3.68 -13.52
C PRO A 21 7.70 -2.59 -14.35
N PHE A 22 7.39 -1.43 -13.75
CA PHE A 22 6.73 -0.31 -14.43
C PHE A 22 7.65 0.90 -14.60
N GLY A 23 8.96 0.76 -14.35
CA GLY A 23 9.91 1.84 -14.46
C GLY A 23 10.53 2.23 -13.13
N GLU A 24 11.57 3.06 -13.18
CA GLU A 24 12.41 3.40 -12.03
C GLU A 24 11.70 4.17 -10.92
N ASP A 25 10.56 4.81 -11.25
CA ASP A 25 9.86 5.69 -10.32
C ASP A 25 8.82 4.96 -9.46
N THR A 26 8.58 3.69 -9.74
CA THR A 26 7.56 2.91 -9.02
C THR A 26 8.17 1.63 -8.47
N LEU A 27 8.37 1.61 -7.16
CA LEU A 27 8.85 0.41 -6.46
C LEU A 27 7.66 -0.49 -6.15
N VAL A 28 7.76 -1.75 -6.58
CA VAL A 28 6.67 -2.73 -6.44
C VAL A 28 7.11 -3.86 -5.53
N PHE A 29 6.23 -4.23 -4.61
CA PHE A 29 6.42 -5.39 -3.74
C PHE A 29 5.40 -6.46 -4.07
N LYS A 30 5.86 -7.69 -4.22
CA LYS A 30 5.02 -8.85 -4.53
C LYS A 30 5.13 -9.90 -3.44
N VAL A 31 4.04 -10.63 -3.25
CA VAL A 31 4.03 -11.85 -2.44
C VAL A 31 3.44 -12.96 -3.31
N LYS A 32 4.12 -14.12 -3.38
CA LYS A 32 3.72 -15.22 -4.26
C LYS A 32 3.54 -14.74 -5.72
N ASP A 33 4.44 -13.87 -6.17
CA ASP A 33 4.46 -13.28 -7.51
C ASP A 33 3.28 -12.34 -7.83
N LYS A 34 2.51 -11.93 -6.82
CA LYS A 34 1.38 -11.00 -6.99
C LYS A 34 1.64 -9.70 -6.26
N ILE A 35 1.30 -8.58 -6.90
CA ILE A 35 1.53 -7.25 -6.34
C ILE A 35 0.62 -7.01 -5.14
N PHE A 36 1.19 -6.54 -4.02
CA PHE A 36 0.41 -6.10 -2.87
C PHE A 36 0.73 -4.66 -2.43
N LEU A 37 1.80 -4.07 -2.96
CA LEU A 37 2.15 -2.67 -2.66
C LEU A 37 2.91 -2.07 -3.83
N LEU A 38 2.51 -0.84 -4.23
CA LEU A 38 3.21 -0.05 -5.24
C LEU A 38 3.49 1.32 -4.64
N ALA A 39 4.75 1.74 -4.61
CA ALA A 39 5.14 3.03 -4.03
C ALA A 39 5.71 3.94 -5.10
N GLY A 40 5.19 5.17 -5.19
CA GLY A 40 5.72 6.20 -6.07
C GLY A 40 6.91 6.89 -5.44
N LEU A 41 8.10 6.70 -6.00
CA LEU A 41 9.33 7.25 -5.43
C LEU A 41 9.48 8.75 -5.64
N ASP A 42 8.77 9.32 -6.61
CA ASP A 42 8.80 10.75 -6.91
C ASP A 42 7.78 11.56 -6.12
N SER A 43 6.92 10.90 -5.35
CA SER A 43 5.88 11.61 -4.61
C SER A 43 6.40 12.17 -3.29
N SER A 44 5.98 13.40 -2.97
CA SER A 44 6.28 14.04 -1.70
C SER A 44 5.03 14.82 -1.27
N PRO A 45 4.35 14.42 -0.19
CA PRO A 45 4.66 13.28 0.68
C PRO A 45 4.59 11.93 -0.04
N LEU A 46 5.15 10.90 0.57
CA LEU A 46 5.15 9.56 0.01
C LEU A 46 3.72 9.06 -0.23
N GLN A 47 3.50 8.49 -1.41
CA GLN A 47 2.23 7.85 -1.78
C GLN A 47 2.48 6.40 -2.17
N PHE A 48 1.54 5.53 -1.79
CA PHE A 48 1.60 4.14 -2.19
C PHE A 48 0.20 3.57 -2.32
N ASN A 49 0.08 2.48 -3.07
CA ASN A 49 -1.19 1.78 -3.29
C ASN A 49 -1.14 0.43 -2.58
N VAL A 50 -2.23 0.09 -1.90
CA VAL A 50 -2.41 -1.21 -1.25
C VAL A 50 -3.81 -1.74 -1.53
N LYS A 51 -3.91 -3.07 -1.56
CA LYS A 51 -5.20 -3.74 -1.73
C LYS A 51 -5.97 -3.72 -0.41
N CYS A 52 -7.29 -3.60 -0.50
CA CYS A 52 -8.14 -3.50 0.67
C CYS A 52 -9.49 -4.16 0.40
N ASP A 53 -10.07 -4.76 1.44
CA ASP A 53 -11.46 -5.20 1.40
C ASP A 53 -12.34 -4.01 1.01
N PRO A 54 -13.32 -4.17 0.07
CA PRO A 54 -14.11 -3.03 -0.40
C PRO A 54 -14.85 -2.24 0.67
N ASP A 55 -15.41 -2.91 1.67
CA ASP A 55 -16.12 -2.22 2.75
C ASP A 55 -15.15 -1.43 3.63
N ARG A 56 -14.01 -2.02 3.95
CA ARG A 56 -12.97 -1.34 4.72
C ARG A 56 -12.36 -0.19 3.95
N ALA A 57 -12.22 -0.34 2.63
CA ALA A 57 -11.71 0.73 1.76
C ALA A 57 -12.58 1.98 1.86
N ILE A 58 -13.91 1.80 1.80
CA ILE A 58 -14.86 2.91 1.92
C ILE A 58 -14.75 3.57 3.30
N GLU A 59 -14.72 2.78 4.38
CA GLU A 59 -14.58 3.31 5.74
C GLU A 59 -13.33 4.18 5.89
N LEU A 60 -12.19 3.70 5.39
CA LEU A 60 -10.93 4.42 5.48
C LEU A 60 -10.95 5.72 4.67
N ARG A 61 -11.57 5.70 3.48
CA ARG A 61 -11.71 6.91 2.66
C ARG A 61 -12.58 7.96 3.33
N GLU A 62 -13.65 7.54 4.02
CA GLU A 62 -14.53 8.44 4.75
C GLU A 62 -13.85 9.02 5.99
N GLU A 63 -13.08 8.20 6.70
CA GLU A 63 -12.38 8.62 7.92
C GLU A 63 -11.17 9.53 7.63
N TYR A 64 -10.47 9.25 6.53
CA TYR A 64 -9.24 9.97 6.16
C TYR A 64 -9.33 10.48 4.71
N PRO A 65 -10.27 11.42 4.41
CA PRO A 65 -10.56 11.80 3.01
C PRO A 65 -9.38 12.44 2.28
N ASP A 66 -8.44 13.05 3.03
CA ASP A 66 -7.26 13.69 2.43
C ASP A 66 -6.07 12.74 2.29
N HIS A 67 -6.14 11.54 2.88
CA HIS A 67 -5.00 10.63 2.94
C HIS A 67 -5.29 9.24 2.43
N VAL A 68 -6.55 8.84 2.33
CA VAL A 68 -6.94 7.56 1.76
C VAL A 68 -7.93 7.80 0.63
N LEU A 69 -7.50 7.50 -0.59
CA LEU A 69 -8.25 7.80 -1.81
C LEU A 69 -8.48 6.51 -2.61
N PRO A 70 -9.48 6.50 -3.52
CA PRO A 70 -9.60 5.37 -4.45
C PRO A 70 -8.31 5.17 -5.23
N GLY A 71 -7.92 3.92 -5.46
CA GLY A 71 -6.65 3.58 -6.08
C GLY A 71 -6.45 4.23 -7.45
N TYR A 72 -5.45 5.10 -7.55
CA TYR A 72 -5.11 5.80 -8.79
C TYR A 72 -4.51 4.81 -9.79
N HIS A 73 -5.07 4.73 -11.01
CA HIS A 73 -4.71 3.75 -12.04
C HIS A 73 -4.89 2.29 -11.62
N MET A 74 -5.68 2.05 -10.57
CA MET A 74 -5.96 0.70 -10.06
C MET A 74 -7.48 0.45 -10.06
N ASN A 75 -7.87 -0.78 -9.78
CA ASN A 75 -9.27 -1.10 -9.53
C ASN A 75 -9.70 -0.41 -8.22
N LYS A 76 -10.55 0.60 -8.32
CA LYS A 76 -10.91 1.48 -7.20
C LYS A 76 -11.77 0.80 -6.14
N LYS A 77 -12.39 -0.33 -6.46
CA LYS A 77 -13.15 -1.11 -5.50
C LYS A 77 -12.25 -1.85 -4.52
N HIS A 78 -11.08 -2.30 -4.98
CA HIS A 78 -10.19 -3.17 -4.23
C HIS A 78 -8.87 -2.52 -3.81
N TRP A 79 -8.58 -1.30 -4.29
CA TRP A 79 -7.30 -0.64 -4.05
C TRP A 79 -7.50 0.76 -3.51
N ASN A 80 -6.66 1.12 -2.54
CA ASN A 80 -6.57 2.48 -2.01
C ASN A 80 -5.20 3.06 -2.30
N THR A 81 -5.19 4.37 -2.61
CA THR A 81 -3.98 5.18 -2.64
C THR A 81 -3.83 5.84 -1.28
N ILE A 82 -2.70 5.62 -0.65
CA ILE A 82 -2.40 6.18 0.67
C ILE A 82 -1.40 7.32 0.51
N ILE A 83 -1.78 8.49 1.02
CA ILE A 83 -0.90 9.67 1.05
C ILE A 83 -0.46 9.85 2.49
N THR A 84 0.82 9.67 2.77
CA THR A 84 1.31 9.72 4.15
C THR A 84 1.22 11.13 4.74
N GLY A 85 1.12 11.22 6.05
CA GLY A 85 1.04 12.47 6.78
C GLY A 85 -0.27 12.61 7.55
N GLY A 86 -0.50 13.80 8.11
CA GLY A 86 -1.72 14.11 8.85
C GLY A 86 -1.95 13.18 10.02
N LYS A 87 -3.17 12.65 10.10
CA LYS A 87 -3.58 11.77 11.20
C LYS A 87 -3.23 10.30 10.97
N LEU A 88 -2.61 9.96 9.83
CA LEU A 88 -2.21 8.58 9.58
C LEU A 88 -1.01 8.22 10.45
N THR A 89 -1.23 7.35 11.42
CA THR A 89 -0.17 6.85 12.28
C THR A 89 0.63 5.75 11.59
N ARG A 90 1.86 5.53 12.03
CA ARG A 90 2.67 4.40 11.56
C ARG A 90 1.94 3.08 11.76
N LYS A 91 1.29 2.91 12.90
CA LYS A 91 0.51 1.71 13.22
C LYS A 91 -0.58 1.45 12.18
N LEU A 92 -1.37 2.48 11.85
CA LEU A 92 -2.44 2.34 10.85
C LEU A 92 -1.88 2.03 9.46
N ILE A 93 -0.80 2.71 9.07
CA ILE A 93 -0.14 2.45 7.79
C ILE A 93 0.30 0.99 7.71
N PHE A 94 0.94 0.48 8.76
CA PHE A 94 1.38 -0.91 8.79
C PHE A 94 0.20 -1.89 8.79
N GLU A 95 -0.91 -1.56 9.46
CA GLU A 95 -2.12 -2.37 9.41
C GLU A 95 -2.69 -2.47 7.99
N MET A 96 -2.72 -1.34 7.26
CA MET A 96 -3.18 -1.33 5.86
C MET A 96 -2.26 -2.16 4.96
N ILE A 97 -0.96 -2.10 5.19
CA ILE A 97 0.01 -2.91 4.45
C ILE A 97 -0.18 -4.39 4.78
N ASP A 98 -0.36 -4.73 6.05
CA ASP A 98 -0.59 -6.12 6.48
C ASP A 98 -1.86 -6.70 5.88
N ASP A 99 -2.94 -5.91 5.83
CA ASP A 99 -4.19 -6.33 5.21
C ASP A 99 -4.01 -6.62 3.73
N SER A 100 -3.28 -5.75 3.03
CA SER A 100 -2.99 -5.96 1.61
C SER A 100 -2.17 -7.25 1.39
N TYR A 101 -1.14 -7.43 2.20
CA TYR A 101 -0.32 -8.65 2.15
C TYR A 101 -1.19 -9.91 2.33
N ARG A 102 -2.03 -9.93 3.35
CA ARG A 102 -2.90 -11.09 3.64
C ARG A 102 -3.89 -11.36 2.51
N LEU A 103 -4.50 -10.31 1.97
CA LEU A 103 -5.46 -10.44 0.87
C LEU A 103 -4.81 -11.02 -0.39
N VAL A 104 -3.63 -10.51 -0.75
CA VAL A 104 -2.93 -10.96 -1.95
C VAL A 104 -2.32 -12.34 -1.76
N ALA A 105 -1.75 -12.60 -0.60
CA ALA A 105 -1.20 -13.91 -0.26
C ALA A 105 -2.29 -14.96 0.02
N ARG A 106 -3.55 -14.53 0.17
CA ARG A 106 -4.69 -15.38 0.52
C ARG A 106 -4.49 -16.13 1.83
N ILE A 107 -3.93 -15.44 2.80
CA ILE A 107 -3.80 -15.94 4.17
C ILE A 107 -5.09 -15.58 4.92
N LYS A 108 -5.71 -16.56 5.52
CA LYS A 108 -6.95 -16.37 6.28
C LYS A 108 -6.66 -16.08 7.76
#